data_2e3ea62245491953763d7c009d495da0
#
_entry.id   2e3ea62245491953763d7c009d495da0
#
_cell.length_a   1.000
_cell.length_b   1.000
_cell.length_c   1.000
_cell.angle_alpha   90.00
_cell.angle_beta   90.00
_cell.angle_gamma   90.00
#
_symmetry.space_group_name_H-M   'P 1'
#
loop_
_entity.id
_entity.type
_entity.pdbx_description
1 polymer ?
#
loop_
_entity_poly.entity_id
_entity_poly.type
_entity_poly.pdbx_seq_one_letter_code
_entity_poly.pdbx_strand_id
1 'polypeptide(L)'
;MRTIGAVSTADPPAVTPGPGDALVIVDVQGDFVTGSLAVSGGAEVIPPLIRAAAAFAERGLPVIATRDWHPDDHVSFHEQGGPWPPHCVAGTPGADAAEGLELPAGTEIVDKADTAAMDVYSPFAGTDFADDLRARGVRRLVVGGLATDYCVLNTVTDALAEGFDVVVLDDAVRAVDVEPGDGDRAEDAMRRAGARFATVGDIVP
;
A
#
# COMPACT_ATOMS: atom_id res chain seq x y z
N MET A 1 -30.99 22.37 27.68
CA MET A 1 -29.54 22.48 27.59
C MET A 1 -28.99 21.06 27.56
N ARG A 2 -28.71 20.52 26.35
CA ARG A 2 -28.17 19.15 26.20
C ARG A 2 -26.67 19.27 26.15
N THR A 3 -26.01 18.66 27.12
CA THR A 3 -24.55 18.53 27.20
C THR A 3 -24.09 17.64 26.07
N ILE A 4 -23.28 18.18 25.16
CA ILE A 4 -22.59 17.40 24.11
C ILE A 4 -21.51 16.61 24.83
N GLY A 5 -21.68 15.31 24.90
CA GLY A 5 -20.68 14.38 25.44
C GLY A 5 -19.35 14.50 24.66
N ALA A 6 -18.26 14.69 25.38
CA ALA A 6 -16.92 14.65 24.83
C ALA A 6 -16.69 13.29 24.16
N VAL A 7 -16.35 13.32 22.88
CA VAL A 7 -15.85 12.13 22.18
C VAL A 7 -14.53 11.76 22.85
N SER A 8 -14.49 10.62 23.50
CA SER A 8 -13.28 10.06 24.09
C SER A 8 -12.30 9.77 22.94
N THR A 9 -11.21 10.50 22.86
CA THR A 9 -10.04 10.16 22.07
C THR A 9 -9.23 9.11 22.83
N ALA A 10 -9.81 7.90 22.98
CA ALA A 10 -9.00 6.78 23.38
C ALA A 10 -8.10 6.42 22.19
N ASP A 11 -6.78 6.38 22.43
CA ASP A 11 -5.83 5.84 21.46
C ASP A 11 -6.36 4.50 20.94
N PRO A 12 -6.31 4.26 19.61
CA PRO A 12 -6.75 2.99 19.07
C PRO A 12 -5.94 1.87 19.76
N PRO A 13 -6.59 0.77 20.16
CA PRO A 13 -5.86 -0.31 20.82
C PRO A 13 -4.74 -0.80 19.89
N ALA A 14 -3.55 -0.97 20.45
CA ALA A 14 -2.39 -1.50 19.74
C ALA A 14 -2.79 -2.72 18.90
N VAL A 15 -2.52 -2.66 17.59
CA VAL A 15 -2.88 -3.71 16.66
C VAL A 15 -1.74 -4.72 16.61
N THR A 16 -1.66 -5.60 17.60
CA THR A 16 -0.64 -6.65 17.58
C THR A 16 -0.92 -7.61 16.42
N PRO A 17 0.03 -7.81 15.48
CA PRO A 17 -0.10 -8.77 14.41
C PRO A 17 -0.26 -10.21 14.94
N GLY A 18 -1.21 -10.95 14.37
CA GLY A 18 -1.53 -12.30 14.79
C GLY A 18 -2.14 -13.15 13.67
N PRO A 19 -2.54 -14.40 13.96
CA PRO A 19 -3.12 -15.30 12.97
C PRO A 19 -4.30 -14.66 12.24
N GLY A 20 -4.25 -14.67 10.91
CA GLY A 20 -5.23 -14.04 10.04
C GLY A 20 -4.88 -12.62 9.61
N ASP A 21 -3.69 -12.13 9.94
CA ASP A 21 -3.15 -10.88 9.44
C ASP A 21 -2.16 -11.11 8.31
N ALA A 22 -2.09 -10.18 7.36
CA ALA A 22 -1.02 -10.08 6.36
C ALA A 22 -0.55 -8.63 6.24
N LEU A 23 0.74 -8.44 6.00
CA LEU A 23 1.30 -7.13 5.62
C LEU A 23 1.31 -7.01 4.10
N VAL A 24 0.78 -5.91 3.59
CA VAL A 24 0.82 -5.55 2.16
C VAL A 24 1.64 -4.27 2.02
N ILE A 25 2.78 -4.37 1.35
CA ILE A 25 3.68 -3.27 1.01
C ILE A 25 3.39 -2.88 -0.42
N VAL A 26 2.83 -1.69 -0.61
CA VAL A 26 2.33 -1.23 -1.91
C VAL A 26 3.42 -0.46 -2.63
N ASP A 27 3.88 -0.98 -3.75
CA ASP A 27 4.65 -0.32 -4.82
C ASP A 27 5.85 0.54 -4.35
N VAL A 28 6.64 0.05 -3.40
CA VAL A 28 7.86 0.76 -2.97
C VAL A 28 8.99 0.43 -3.93
N GLN A 29 8.94 1.04 -5.12
CA GLN A 29 9.79 0.79 -6.28
C GLN A 29 10.72 1.97 -6.57
N GLY A 30 11.78 1.73 -7.35
CA GLY A 30 12.80 2.72 -7.69
C GLY A 30 12.21 4.00 -8.27
N ASP A 31 11.29 3.89 -9.23
CA ASP A 31 10.69 5.05 -9.90
C ASP A 31 9.82 5.90 -8.99
N PHE A 32 9.16 5.30 -7.99
CA PHE A 32 8.35 6.03 -7.01
C PHE A 32 9.15 6.63 -5.86
N VAL A 33 10.41 6.23 -5.67
CA VAL A 33 11.26 6.76 -4.58
C VAL A 33 12.26 7.78 -5.09
N THR A 34 12.98 7.49 -6.18
CA THR A 34 14.05 8.35 -6.72
C THR A 34 14.02 8.51 -8.23
N GLY A 35 13.15 7.77 -8.94
CA GLY A 35 13.13 7.72 -10.40
C GLY A 35 12.14 8.67 -11.06
N SER A 36 11.53 8.22 -12.16
CA SER A 36 10.77 9.07 -13.09
C SER A 36 9.46 9.63 -12.53
N LEU A 37 8.92 9.01 -11.48
CA LEU A 37 7.67 9.41 -10.81
C LEU A 37 7.86 9.49 -9.29
N ALA A 38 8.97 10.08 -8.85
CA ALA A 38 9.33 10.13 -7.44
C ALA A 38 8.30 10.89 -6.59
N VAL A 39 7.83 10.23 -5.54
CA VAL A 39 6.92 10.77 -4.53
C VAL A 39 7.71 11.56 -3.50
N SER A 40 7.24 12.75 -3.14
CA SER A 40 7.88 13.58 -2.12
C SER A 40 7.95 12.83 -0.79
N GLY A 41 9.14 12.69 -0.21
CA GLY A 41 9.35 11.91 1.01
C GLY A 41 9.18 10.39 0.84
N GLY A 42 9.11 9.87 -0.40
CA GLY A 42 8.88 8.45 -0.67
C GLY A 42 9.87 7.51 0.01
N ALA A 43 11.13 7.91 0.16
CA ALA A 43 12.13 7.12 0.89
C ALA A 43 11.85 6.97 2.40
N GLU A 44 11.05 7.86 2.98
CA GLU A 44 10.73 7.83 4.42
C GLU A 44 9.84 6.65 4.82
N VAL A 45 9.14 6.03 3.85
CA VAL A 45 8.32 4.84 4.11
C VAL A 45 9.16 3.58 4.33
N ILE A 46 10.41 3.56 3.84
CA ILE A 46 11.26 2.35 3.83
C ILE A 46 11.61 1.87 5.25
N PRO A 47 12.15 2.70 6.16
CA PRO A 47 12.52 2.22 7.49
C PRO A 47 11.33 1.67 8.31
N PRO A 48 10.16 2.31 8.37
CA PRO A 48 9.02 1.73 9.07
C PRO A 48 8.52 0.43 8.41
N LEU A 49 8.51 0.33 7.07
CA LEU A 49 8.08 -0.88 6.38
C LEU A 49 9.01 -2.07 6.64
N ILE A 50 10.32 -1.86 6.69
CA ILE A 50 11.28 -2.93 7.05
C ILE A 50 11.00 -3.45 8.46
N ARG A 51 10.74 -2.57 9.43
CA ARG A 51 10.39 -2.99 10.80
C ARG A 51 9.08 -3.76 10.84
N ALA A 52 8.05 -3.30 10.13
CA ALA A 52 6.79 -4.01 10.03
C ALA A 52 6.96 -5.39 9.38
N ALA A 53 7.68 -5.46 8.26
CA ALA A 53 7.94 -6.71 7.53
C ALA A 53 8.70 -7.73 8.40
N ALA A 54 9.73 -7.29 9.11
CA ALA A 54 10.46 -8.15 10.04
C ALA A 54 9.55 -8.72 11.14
N ALA A 55 8.70 -7.87 11.75
CA ALA A 55 7.79 -8.28 12.81
C ALA A 55 6.71 -9.27 12.34
N PHE A 56 6.23 -9.15 11.10
CA PHE A 56 5.32 -10.12 10.49
C PHE A 56 6.02 -11.45 10.23
N ALA A 57 7.20 -11.38 9.58
CA ALA A 57 7.99 -12.57 9.26
C ALA A 57 8.42 -13.37 10.52
N GLU A 58 8.87 -12.70 11.58
CA GLU A 58 9.20 -13.33 12.87
C GLU A 58 8.03 -14.07 13.50
N ARG A 59 6.79 -13.69 13.19
CA ARG A 59 5.55 -14.35 13.63
C ARG A 59 5.05 -15.40 12.65
N GLY A 60 5.74 -15.61 11.53
CA GLY A 60 5.31 -16.51 10.46
C GLY A 60 4.06 -16.02 9.72
N LEU A 61 3.82 -14.71 9.74
CA LEU A 61 2.69 -14.08 9.04
C LEU A 61 3.08 -13.67 7.62
N PRO A 62 2.14 -13.68 6.67
CA PRO A 62 2.41 -13.29 5.29
C PRO A 62 2.92 -11.85 5.18
N VAL A 63 3.98 -11.67 4.39
CA VAL A 63 4.46 -10.38 3.89
C VAL A 63 4.34 -10.41 2.38
N ILE A 64 3.62 -9.47 1.80
CA ILE A 64 3.32 -9.37 0.38
C ILE A 64 3.77 -7.98 -0.07
N ALA A 65 4.53 -7.90 -1.15
CA ALA A 65 4.89 -6.63 -1.78
C ALA A 65 4.27 -6.59 -3.18
N THR A 66 3.48 -5.57 -3.46
CA THR A 66 2.98 -5.32 -4.81
C THR A 66 3.98 -4.49 -5.60
N ARG A 67 3.92 -4.58 -6.90
CA ARG A 67 4.66 -3.70 -7.79
C ARG A 67 3.92 -3.46 -9.09
N ASP A 68 4.03 -2.25 -9.61
CA ASP A 68 3.71 -1.96 -10.99
C ASP A 68 4.75 -2.64 -11.89
N TRP A 69 4.26 -3.32 -12.93
CA TRP A 69 5.11 -4.08 -13.85
C TRP A 69 4.68 -3.80 -15.28
N HIS A 70 4.80 -2.53 -15.67
CA HIS A 70 4.24 -2.05 -16.93
C HIS A 70 5.00 -2.54 -18.16
N PRO A 71 4.32 -2.99 -19.21
CA PRO A 71 4.92 -3.06 -20.52
C PRO A 71 5.34 -1.66 -21.02
N ASP A 72 6.27 -1.58 -21.95
CA ASP A 72 6.85 -0.32 -22.45
C ASP A 72 5.84 0.58 -23.21
N ASP A 73 4.72 0.00 -23.64
CA ASP A 73 3.61 0.68 -24.33
C ASP A 73 2.35 0.82 -23.46
N HIS A 74 2.48 0.85 -22.13
CA HIS A 74 1.35 0.88 -21.21
C HIS A 74 0.47 2.13 -21.38
N VAL A 75 -0.86 1.94 -21.31
CA VAL A 75 -1.88 2.98 -21.57
C VAL A 75 -1.76 4.21 -20.64
N SER A 76 -1.17 4.07 -19.45
CA SER A 76 -0.97 5.17 -18.51
C SER A 76 0.12 6.16 -18.92
N PHE A 77 0.97 5.82 -19.90
CA PHE A 77 2.11 6.65 -20.30
C PHE A 77 1.71 7.78 -21.25
N HIS A 78 2.43 8.90 -21.18
CA HIS A 78 2.18 10.08 -22.03
C HIS A 78 2.19 9.75 -23.51
N GLU A 79 3.08 8.86 -23.96
CA GLU A 79 3.18 8.44 -25.35
C GLU A 79 1.95 7.67 -25.85
N GLN A 80 1.19 7.10 -24.92
CA GLN A 80 -0.08 6.41 -25.16
C GLN A 80 -1.30 7.28 -24.87
N GLY A 81 -1.09 8.56 -24.50
CA GLY A 81 -2.15 9.51 -24.13
C GLY A 81 -2.55 9.45 -22.65
N GLY A 82 -1.83 8.72 -21.84
CA GLY A 82 -2.04 8.62 -20.39
C GLY A 82 -1.48 9.83 -19.62
N PRO A 83 -1.73 9.90 -18.32
CA PRO A 83 -1.35 11.05 -17.49
C PRO A 83 0.10 11.01 -16.98
N TRP A 84 0.81 9.89 -17.11
CA TRP A 84 2.09 9.67 -16.43
C TRP A 84 3.28 9.59 -17.40
N PRO A 85 4.49 9.96 -16.97
CA PRO A 85 5.70 9.59 -17.68
C PRO A 85 5.89 8.06 -17.63
N PRO A 86 6.69 7.45 -18.52
CA PRO A 86 7.08 6.06 -18.37
C PRO A 86 7.71 5.82 -17.00
N HIS A 87 7.17 4.84 -16.27
CA HIS A 87 7.61 4.46 -14.92
C HIS A 87 7.37 2.97 -14.71
N CYS A 88 8.10 2.37 -13.81
CA CYS A 88 7.99 0.94 -13.44
C CYS A 88 7.90 0.00 -14.65
N VAL A 89 8.67 0.33 -15.71
CA VAL A 89 8.71 -0.49 -16.93
C VAL A 89 9.37 -1.83 -16.62
N ALA A 90 8.71 -2.91 -16.97
CA ALA A 90 9.10 -4.27 -16.67
C ALA A 90 10.57 -4.55 -17.04
N GLY A 91 11.34 -5.09 -16.11
CA GLY A 91 12.77 -5.42 -16.30
C GLY A 91 13.73 -4.22 -16.24
N THR A 92 13.25 -3.04 -15.88
CA THR A 92 14.12 -1.86 -15.64
C THR A 92 14.40 -1.68 -14.15
N PRO A 93 15.51 -1.03 -13.77
CA PRO A 93 15.80 -0.70 -12.37
C PRO A 93 14.72 0.12 -11.67
N GLY A 94 13.94 0.92 -12.44
CA GLY A 94 12.82 1.70 -11.91
C GLY A 94 11.66 0.83 -11.42
N ALA A 95 11.47 -0.35 -12.04
CA ALA A 95 10.46 -1.32 -11.63
C ALA A 95 10.91 -2.24 -10.49
N ASP A 96 12.20 -2.28 -10.18
CA ASP A 96 12.70 -3.06 -9.05
C ASP A 96 12.34 -2.40 -7.70
N ALA A 97 12.44 -3.17 -6.62
CA ALA A 97 12.28 -2.63 -5.27
C ALA A 97 13.23 -1.45 -5.05
N ALA A 98 12.75 -0.42 -4.36
CA ALA A 98 13.55 0.77 -4.07
C ALA A 98 14.84 0.42 -3.29
N GLU A 99 15.92 1.17 -3.56
CA GLU A 99 17.17 1.00 -2.86
C GLU A 99 16.97 1.12 -1.33
N GLY A 100 17.51 0.18 -0.59
CA GLY A 100 17.38 0.11 0.87
C GLY A 100 16.09 -0.57 1.38
N LEU A 101 15.16 -0.96 0.53
CA LEU A 101 14.02 -1.79 0.94
C LEU A 101 14.45 -3.27 1.02
N GLU A 102 14.92 -3.66 2.19
CA GLU A 102 15.31 -5.04 2.47
C GLU A 102 14.12 -5.80 3.08
N LEU A 103 13.50 -6.67 2.28
CA LEU A 103 12.35 -7.47 2.70
C LEU A 103 12.79 -8.87 3.16
N PRO A 104 12.08 -9.48 4.13
CA PRO A 104 12.36 -10.83 4.61
C PRO A 104 12.32 -11.87 3.48
N ALA A 105 13.15 -12.90 3.61
CA ALA A 105 13.06 -14.06 2.73
C ALA A 105 11.66 -14.69 2.80
N GLY A 106 11.09 -15.00 1.63
CA GLY A 106 9.72 -15.51 1.52
C GLY A 106 8.64 -14.44 1.39
N THR A 107 9.03 -13.14 1.31
CA THR A 107 8.09 -12.10 0.84
C THR A 107 7.57 -12.46 -0.54
N GLU A 108 6.26 -12.45 -0.69
CA GLU A 108 5.59 -12.68 -1.96
C GLU A 108 5.56 -11.40 -2.77
N ILE A 109 5.88 -11.50 -4.05
CA ILE A 109 5.78 -10.36 -4.98
C ILE A 109 4.55 -10.56 -5.85
N VAL A 110 3.70 -9.54 -5.91
CA VAL A 110 2.48 -9.51 -6.73
C VAL A 110 2.60 -8.40 -7.76
N ASP A 111 2.71 -8.78 -9.02
CA ASP A 111 2.75 -7.85 -10.13
C ASP A 111 1.33 -7.38 -10.46
N LYS A 112 1.17 -6.09 -10.79
CA LYS A 112 -0.07 -5.51 -11.26
C LYS A 112 0.17 -4.60 -12.46
N ALA A 113 -0.91 -4.26 -13.18
CA ALA A 113 -0.86 -3.42 -14.39
C ALA A 113 0.15 -3.96 -15.44
N ASP A 114 0.24 -5.27 -15.57
CA ASP A 114 1.16 -6.01 -16.45
C ASP A 114 0.65 -6.14 -17.90
N THR A 115 -0.49 -5.52 -18.22
CA THR A 115 -1.06 -5.51 -19.57
C THR A 115 -1.14 -4.08 -20.11
N ALA A 116 -0.79 -3.90 -21.37
CA ALA A 116 -0.71 -2.59 -22.03
C ALA A 116 -2.03 -1.80 -22.02
N ALA A 117 -3.18 -2.49 -22.01
CA ALA A 117 -4.49 -1.90 -22.25
C ALA A 117 -5.26 -1.55 -20.98
N MET A 118 -4.75 -1.89 -19.80
CA MET A 118 -5.50 -1.72 -18.55
C MET A 118 -4.64 -1.06 -17.47
N ASP A 119 -5.07 0.12 -17.04
CA ASP A 119 -4.45 0.83 -15.92
C ASP A 119 -5.17 0.41 -14.62
N VAL A 120 -4.44 -0.23 -13.72
CA VAL A 120 -4.95 -0.72 -12.43
C VAL A 120 -4.04 -0.29 -11.30
N TYR A 121 -4.63 0.25 -10.23
CA TYR A 121 -3.91 0.74 -9.06
C TYR A 121 -3.92 -0.24 -7.89
N SER A 122 -4.68 -1.33 -7.98
CA SER A 122 -4.90 -2.27 -6.88
C SER A 122 -4.62 -3.70 -7.30
N PRO A 123 -3.97 -4.52 -6.46
CA PRO A 123 -3.75 -5.94 -6.75
C PRO A 123 -5.05 -6.76 -6.76
N PHE A 124 -6.16 -6.21 -6.29
CA PHE A 124 -7.48 -6.85 -6.32
C PHE A 124 -8.16 -6.74 -7.68
N ALA A 125 -7.79 -5.75 -8.48
CA ALA A 125 -8.50 -5.44 -9.73
C ALA A 125 -8.24 -6.51 -10.80
N GLY A 126 -9.25 -7.34 -11.07
CA GLY A 126 -9.21 -8.36 -12.13
C GLY A 126 -8.32 -9.57 -11.84
N THR A 127 -8.02 -9.85 -10.57
CA THR A 127 -7.16 -10.94 -10.12
C THR A 127 -7.86 -11.84 -9.09
N ASP A 128 -7.26 -12.98 -8.79
CA ASP A 128 -7.71 -13.90 -7.74
C ASP A 128 -7.10 -13.56 -6.35
N PHE A 129 -6.47 -12.38 -6.19
CA PHE A 129 -5.73 -12.01 -4.99
C PHE A 129 -6.56 -12.11 -3.70
N ALA A 130 -7.83 -11.69 -3.75
CA ALA A 130 -8.74 -11.80 -2.61
C ALA A 130 -8.99 -13.26 -2.21
N ASP A 131 -9.18 -14.13 -3.18
CA ASP A 131 -9.44 -15.56 -2.93
C ASP A 131 -8.19 -16.28 -2.41
N ASP A 132 -7.01 -15.91 -2.90
CA ASP A 132 -5.73 -16.42 -2.39
C ASP A 132 -5.50 -16.02 -0.93
N LEU A 133 -5.78 -14.77 -0.55
CA LEU A 133 -5.71 -14.31 0.82
C LEU A 133 -6.70 -15.07 1.72
N ARG A 134 -7.94 -15.25 1.28
CA ARG A 134 -8.97 -16.02 2.02
C ARG A 134 -8.58 -17.48 2.20
N ALA A 135 -8.03 -18.11 1.15
CA ALA A 135 -7.56 -19.49 1.22
C ALA A 135 -6.44 -19.70 2.26
N ARG A 136 -5.64 -18.67 2.51
CA ARG A 136 -4.61 -18.65 3.57
C ARG A 136 -5.17 -18.27 4.95
N GLY A 137 -6.47 -18.01 5.05
CA GLY A 137 -7.14 -17.62 6.29
C GLY A 137 -6.90 -16.16 6.70
N VAL A 138 -6.44 -15.31 5.78
CA VAL A 138 -6.27 -13.87 6.03
C VAL A 138 -7.64 -13.22 6.17
N ARG A 139 -7.77 -12.33 7.14
CA ARG A 139 -8.98 -11.56 7.44
C ARG A 139 -8.69 -10.07 7.60
N ARG A 140 -7.44 -9.71 7.97
CA ARG A 140 -7.03 -8.33 8.16
C ARG A 140 -5.74 -8.05 7.40
N LEU A 141 -5.72 -6.92 6.70
CA LEU A 141 -4.54 -6.41 6.03
C LEU A 141 -3.96 -5.23 6.81
N VAL A 142 -2.65 -5.24 6.98
CA VAL A 142 -1.88 -4.06 7.40
C VAL A 142 -1.20 -3.53 6.15
N VAL A 143 -1.45 -2.28 5.81
CA VAL A 143 -1.07 -1.71 4.50
C VAL A 143 -0.17 -0.49 4.70
N GLY A 144 0.91 -0.43 3.95
CA GLY A 144 1.77 0.75 3.81
C GLY A 144 2.43 0.76 2.44
N GLY A 145 3.08 1.84 2.06
CA GLY A 145 3.75 1.99 0.76
C GLY A 145 3.34 3.26 0.01
N LEU A 146 3.37 3.21 -1.31
CA LEU A 146 3.22 4.35 -2.22
C LEU A 146 2.12 4.09 -3.28
N ALA A 147 1.44 5.12 -3.77
CA ALA A 147 1.28 6.39 -3.10
C ALA A 147 -0.08 6.42 -2.40
N THR A 148 -0.18 7.19 -1.30
CA THR A 148 -1.38 7.27 -0.44
C THR A 148 -2.65 7.54 -1.25
N ASP A 149 -2.58 8.47 -2.21
CA ASP A 149 -3.68 8.99 -3.01
C ASP A 149 -3.97 8.19 -4.30
N TYR A 150 -3.17 7.15 -4.60
CA TYR A 150 -3.32 6.26 -5.76
C TYR A 150 -3.37 4.78 -5.34
N CYS A 151 -2.24 4.08 -5.43
CA CYS A 151 -2.23 2.62 -5.25
C CYS A 151 -2.60 2.19 -3.83
N VAL A 152 -2.20 2.94 -2.80
CA VAL A 152 -2.61 2.65 -1.40
C VAL A 152 -4.11 2.83 -1.23
N LEU A 153 -4.66 3.99 -1.66
CA LEU A 153 -6.11 4.26 -1.60
C LEU A 153 -6.92 3.16 -2.28
N ASN A 154 -6.54 2.78 -3.50
CA ASN A 154 -7.27 1.78 -4.27
C ASN A 154 -7.14 0.39 -3.62
N THR A 155 -5.93 -0.01 -3.20
CA THR A 155 -5.71 -1.28 -2.49
C THR A 155 -6.56 -1.38 -1.22
N VAL A 156 -6.60 -0.31 -0.42
CA VAL A 156 -7.36 -0.26 0.83
C VAL A 156 -8.87 -0.31 0.59
N THR A 157 -9.36 0.46 -0.38
CA THR A 157 -10.80 0.51 -0.67
C THR A 157 -11.31 -0.81 -1.26
N ASP A 158 -10.53 -1.44 -2.14
CA ASP A 158 -10.86 -2.74 -2.69
C ASP A 158 -10.80 -3.84 -1.63
N ALA A 159 -9.77 -3.85 -0.77
CA ALA A 159 -9.68 -4.79 0.34
C ALA A 159 -10.91 -4.72 1.27
N LEU A 160 -11.36 -3.49 1.60
CA LEU A 160 -12.57 -3.28 2.41
C LEU A 160 -13.83 -3.75 1.69
N ALA A 161 -13.94 -3.51 0.37
CA ALA A 161 -15.06 -3.97 -0.46
C ALA A 161 -15.09 -5.51 -0.54
N GLU A 162 -13.93 -6.16 -0.55
CA GLU A 162 -13.78 -7.62 -0.48
C GLU A 162 -14.02 -8.18 0.95
N GLY A 163 -14.28 -7.33 1.94
CA GLY A 163 -14.63 -7.73 3.31
C GLY A 163 -13.45 -8.01 4.23
N PHE A 164 -12.25 -7.58 3.88
CA PHE A 164 -11.11 -7.59 4.80
C PHE A 164 -11.18 -6.41 5.77
N ASP A 165 -10.75 -6.61 7.01
CA ASP A 165 -10.39 -5.50 7.88
C ASP A 165 -9.08 -4.87 7.38
N VAL A 166 -8.96 -3.53 7.45
CA VAL A 166 -7.74 -2.85 7.00
C VAL A 166 -7.20 -1.89 8.06
N VAL A 167 -5.89 -1.95 8.26
CA VAL A 167 -5.11 -0.99 9.05
C VAL A 167 -4.05 -0.36 8.14
N VAL A 168 -4.09 0.94 7.96
CA VAL A 168 -3.08 1.70 7.22
C VAL A 168 -1.99 2.17 8.17
N LEU A 169 -0.73 2.00 7.79
CA LEU A 169 0.43 2.48 8.53
C LEU A 169 0.70 3.94 8.20
N ASP A 170 0.23 4.84 9.05
CA ASP A 170 0.25 6.29 8.87
C ASP A 170 1.67 6.87 8.68
N ASP A 171 2.66 6.29 9.38
CA ASP A 171 4.08 6.64 9.27
C ASP A 171 4.80 5.96 8.10
N ALA A 172 4.10 5.10 7.35
CA ALA A 172 4.65 4.30 6.25
C ALA A 172 3.90 4.49 4.92
N VAL A 173 3.23 5.62 4.72
CA VAL A 173 2.62 6.02 3.46
C VAL A 173 3.01 7.45 3.10
N ARG A 174 3.07 7.77 1.80
CA ARG A 174 3.29 9.15 1.29
C ARG A 174 2.47 9.36 0.03
N ALA A 175 1.91 10.58 -0.09
CA ALA A 175 1.09 10.96 -1.23
C ALA A 175 1.90 11.61 -2.35
N VAL A 176 1.41 11.51 -3.58
CA VAL A 176 1.90 12.29 -4.72
C VAL A 176 1.50 13.75 -4.58
N ASP A 177 0.26 14.00 -4.11
CA ASP A 177 -0.29 15.35 -3.93
C ASP A 177 -0.23 16.19 -5.22
N VAL A 178 -0.69 15.65 -6.33
CA VAL A 178 -0.79 16.40 -7.60
C VAL A 178 -1.55 17.72 -7.39
N GLU A 179 -2.69 17.62 -6.69
CA GLU A 179 -3.38 18.78 -6.15
C GLU A 179 -3.17 18.82 -4.63
N PRO A 180 -2.75 19.96 -4.07
CA PRO A 180 -2.50 20.05 -2.63
C PRO A 180 -3.64 19.49 -1.79
N GLY A 181 -3.33 18.54 -0.90
CA GLY A 181 -4.28 17.87 -0.01
C GLY A 181 -4.98 16.65 -0.63
N ASP A 182 -4.49 16.10 -1.76
CA ASP A 182 -4.98 14.83 -2.28
C ASP A 182 -4.72 13.70 -1.28
N GLY A 183 -3.57 13.69 -0.63
CA GLY A 183 -3.24 12.74 0.42
C GLY A 183 -4.21 12.79 1.58
N ASP A 184 -4.50 13.97 2.12
CA ASP A 184 -5.46 14.14 3.22
C ASP A 184 -6.87 13.66 2.80
N ARG A 185 -7.28 13.97 1.57
CA ARG A 185 -8.56 13.51 1.03
C ARG A 185 -8.60 11.99 0.87
N ALA A 186 -7.50 11.38 0.45
CA ALA A 186 -7.38 9.92 0.32
C ALA A 186 -7.47 9.22 1.68
N GLU A 187 -6.76 9.73 2.69
CA GLU A 187 -6.85 9.20 4.05
C GLU A 187 -8.26 9.31 4.62
N ASP A 188 -8.90 10.47 4.45
CA ASP A 188 -10.28 10.67 4.86
C ASP A 188 -11.24 9.72 4.13
N ALA A 189 -10.99 9.42 2.85
CA ALA A 189 -11.79 8.47 2.09
C ALA A 189 -11.61 7.04 2.63
N MET A 190 -10.36 6.62 2.91
CA MET A 190 -10.07 5.32 3.50
C MET A 190 -10.70 5.18 4.89
N ARG A 191 -10.63 6.20 5.75
CA ARG A 191 -11.29 6.21 7.08
C ARG A 191 -12.81 6.09 6.96
N ARG A 192 -13.42 6.83 6.03
CA ARG A 192 -14.89 6.72 5.78
C ARG A 192 -15.30 5.36 5.25
N ALA A 193 -14.44 4.70 4.48
CA ALA A 193 -14.67 3.33 4.00
C ALA A 193 -14.52 2.27 5.09
N GLY A 194 -13.92 2.60 6.24
CA GLY A 194 -13.77 1.69 7.38
C GLY A 194 -12.33 1.31 7.73
N ALA A 195 -11.33 1.85 7.03
CA ALA A 195 -9.94 1.62 7.40
C ALA A 195 -9.59 2.28 8.73
N ARG A 196 -8.78 1.60 9.53
CA ARG A 196 -8.13 2.15 10.71
C ARG A 196 -6.73 2.61 10.36
N PHE A 197 -6.22 3.60 11.10
CA PHE A 197 -4.85 4.08 10.96
C PHE A 197 -4.09 3.81 12.26
N ALA A 198 -2.84 3.43 12.12
CA ALA A 198 -1.91 3.19 13.22
C ALA A 198 -0.48 3.46 12.73
N THR A 199 0.44 3.72 13.63
CA THR A 199 1.87 3.78 13.29
C THR A 199 2.50 2.38 13.39
N VAL A 200 3.68 2.20 12.78
CA VAL A 200 4.45 0.95 12.98
C VAL A 200 4.78 0.73 14.46
N GLY A 201 5.00 1.81 15.24
CA GLY A 201 5.21 1.73 16.69
C GLY A 201 4.01 1.15 17.46
N ASP A 202 2.79 1.30 16.95
CA ASP A 202 1.57 0.75 17.57
C ASP A 202 1.38 -0.74 17.31
N ILE A 203 2.03 -1.28 16.26
CA ILE A 203 1.92 -2.70 15.88
C ILE A 203 3.17 -3.51 16.22
N VAL A 204 4.30 -2.84 16.38
CA VAL A 204 5.60 -3.45 16.70
C VAL A 204 6.11 -2.80 17.99
N PRO A 205 5.87 -3.41 19.15
CA PRO A 205 6.32 -2.88 20.44
C PRO A 205 7.84 -2.89 20.62
#